data_4a87de882d1fbf4454fb5d47b57ed9a4
#
_entry.id   4a87de882d1fbf4454fb5d47b57ed9a4
#
_cell.length_a   1.000
_cell.length_b   1.000
_cell.length_c   1.000
_cell.angle_alpha   90.00
_cell.angle_beta   90.00
_cell.angle_gamma   90.00
#
_symmetry.space_group_name_H-M   'P 1'
#
loop_
_entity.id
_entity.type
_entity.pdbx_description
1 polymer ?
#
loop_
_entity_poly.entity_id
_entity_poly.type
_entity_poly.pdbx_seq_one_letter_code
_entity_poly.pdbx_strand_id
1 'polypeptide(L)'
;MKKGYWVVAYRSISDESAVKAYAVFAVPAIQSFGGRFLTSSTSQVQAHEVGLQQRTLIVEFDSYDIALAAHQSEAYQEALQALGSGAERDCRIVEGA
;
A
#
# COMPACT_ATOMS: atom_id res chain seq x y z
N MET A 1 -13.64 5.21 17.43
CA MET A 1 -12.36 4.51 17.20
C MET A 1 -11.60 5.21 16.11
N LYS A 2 -10.30 5.43 16.30
CA LYS A 2 -9.45 6.06 15.30
C LYS A 2 -9.21 5.08 14.15
N LYS A 3 -9.17 5.59 12.94
CA LYS A 3 -8.86 4.81 11.75
C LYS A 3 -7.38 4.42 11.71
N GLY A 4 -7.04 3.46 10.87
CA GLY A 4 -5.66 3.14 10.54
C GLY A 4 -5.42 3.34 9.05
N TYR A 5 -4.22 3.73 8.69
CA TYR A 5 -3.89 4.02 7.30
C TYR A 5 -2.59 3.34 6.89
N TRP A 6 -2.59 2.81 5.68
CA TRP A 6 -1.34 2.49 4.99
C TRP A 6 -1.00 3.66 4.08
N VAL A 7 0.21 4.15 4.18
CA VAL A 7 0.73 5.16 3.26
C VAL A 7 1.89 4.51 2.52
N VAL A 8 1.66 4.20 1.26
CA VAL A 8 2.61 3.45 0.43
C VAL A 8 3.12 4.39 -0.66
N ALA A 9 4.31 4.91 -0.47
CA ALA A 9 4.95 5.81 -1.43
C ALA A 9 6.02 5.04 -2.20
N TYR A 10 5.86 4.92 -3.51
CA TYR A 10 6.84 4.24 -4.35
C TYR A 10 8.07 5.13 -4.52
N ARG A 11 9.24 4.56 -4.38
CA ARG A 11 10.50 5.27 -4.61
C ARG A 11 11.05 4.96 -6.01
N SER A 12 10.95 3.72 -6.44
CA SER A 12 11.34 3.31 -7.78
C SER A 12 10.58 2.05 -8.17
N ILE A 13 10.37 1.88 -9.46
CA ILE A 13 9.73 0.69 -10.02
C ILE A 13 10.67 0.16 -11.10
N SER A 14 11.24 -1.01 -10.88
CA SER A 14 12.14 -1.65 -11.84
C SER A 14 11.42 -2.69 -12.70
N ASP A 15 10.26 -3.18 -12.25
CA ASP A 15 9.50 -4.21 -12.96
C ASP A 15 8.00 -3.98 -12.77
N GLU A 16 7.37 -3.34 -13.76
CA GLU A 16 5.93 -3.08 -13.72
C GLU A 16 5.11 -4.36 -13.73
N SER A 17 5.60 -5.42 -14.33
CA SER A 17 4.85 -6.69 -14.33
C SER A 17 4.79 -7.30 -12.94
N ALA A 18 5.84 -7.14 -12.14
CA ALA A 18 5.84 -7.57 -10.74
C ALA A 18 4.86 -6.75 -9.91
N VAL A 19 4.76 -5.44 -10.18
CA VAL A 19 3.79 -4.57 -9.50
C VAL A 19 2.36 -5.01 -9.83
N LYS A 20 2.09 -5.36 -11.08
CA LYS A 20 0.78 -5.88 -11.49
C LYS A 20 0.46 -7.21 -10.82
N ALA A 21 1.43 -8.12 -10.77
CA ALA A 21 1.26 -9.41 -10.10
C ALA A 21 0.99 -9.21 -8.61
N TYR A 22 1.71 -8.29 -7.98
CA TYR A 22 1.47 -7.89 -6.60
C TYR A 22 0.02 -7.44 -6.40
N ALA A 23 -0.50 -6.57 -7.27
CA ALA A 23 -1.84 -6.01 -7.12
C ALA A 23 -2.93 -7.08 -7.18
N VAL A 24 -2.73 -8.13 -7.98
CA VAL A 24 -3.69 -9.25 -8.09
C VAL A 24 -3.91 -9.90 -6.73
N PHE A 25 -2.86 -10.02 -5.91
CA PHE A 25 -2.95 -10.59 -4.56
C PHE A 25 -3.27 -9.54 -3.50
N ALA A 26 -2.69 -8.35 -3.62
CA ALA A 26 -2.78 -7.32 -2.59
C ALA A 26 -4.18 -6.73 -2.48
N VAL A 27 -4.85 -6.45 -3.60
CA VAL A 27 -6.16 -5.81 -3.57
C VAL A 27 -7.20 -6.67 -2.84
N PRO A 28 -7.36 -7.96 -3.16
CA PRO A 28 -8.30 -8.79 -2.40
C PRO A 28 -7.90 -8.95 -0.92
N ALA A 29 -6.61 -9.06 -0.63
CA ALA A 29 -6.13 -9.18 0.75
C ALA A 29 -6.51 -7.95 1.58
N ILE A 30 -6.26 -6.76 1.04
CA ILE A 30 -6.58 -5.49 1.69
C ILE A 30 -8.10 -5.38 1.90
N GLN A 31 -8.88 -5.69 0.86
CA GLN A 31 -10.34 -5.60 0.94
C GLN A 31 -10.94 -6.58 1.93
N SER A 32 -10.32 -7.76 2.10
CA SER A 32 -10.79 -8.75 3.06
C SER A 32 -10.69 -8.26 4.51
N PHE A 33 -9.84 -7.28 4.78
CA PHE A 33 -9.73 -6.63 6.09
C PHE A 33 -10.51 -5.31 6.14
N GLY A 34 -11.39 -5.07 5.16
CA GLY A 34 -12.19 -3.86 5.11
C GLY A 34 -11.41 -2.62 4.66
N GLY A 35 -10.25 -2.81 4.04
CA GLY A 35 -9.45 -1.71 3.53
C GLY A 35 -10.12 -1.00 2.37
N ARG A 36 -10.03 0.33 2.36
CA ARG A 36 -10.60 1.19 1.32
C ARG A 36 -9.47 1.99 0.70
N PHE A 37 -9.35 1.92 -0.62
CA PHE A 37 -8.35 2.71 -1.34
C PHE A 37 -8.83 4.15 -1.46
N LEU A 38 -8.11 5.08 -0.84
CA LEU A 38 -8.42 6.52 -0.91
C LEU A 38 -7.76 7.16 -2.12
N THR A 39 -6.67 6.60 -2.60
CA THR A 39 -6.02 7.02 -3.84
C THR A 39 -5.77 5.78 -4.71
N SER A 40 -5.50 6.00 -5.99
CA SER A 40 -5.21 4.92 -6.95
C SER A 40 -3.79 5.05 -7.50
N SER A 41 -3.36 4.04 -8.25
CA SER A 41 -2.04 4.04 -8.89
C SER A 41 -1.89 5.15 -9.93
N THR A 42 -3.00 5.73 -10.38
CA THR A 42 -3.01 6.80 -11.39
C THR A 42 -3.35 8.17 -10.81
N SER A 43 -3.54 8.27 -9.50
CA SER A 43 -3.80 9.55 -8.85
C SER A 43 -2.61 10.49 -9.04
N GLN A 44 -2.91 11.76 -9.31
CA GLN A 44 -1.87 12.77 -9.46
C GLN A 44 -1.13 12.98 -8.15
N VAL A 45 0.18 13.16 -8.25
CA VAL A 45 1.04 13.43 -7.11
C VAL A 45 1.85 14.68 -7.41
N GLN A 46 1.87 15.61 -6.48
CA GLN A 46 2.78 16.76 -6.53
C GLN A 46 3.71 16.66 -5.33
N ALA A 47 4.99 16.43 -5.60
CA ALA A 47 5.97 16.26 -4.53
C ALA A 47 6.59 17.61 -4.16
N HIS A 48 6.91 17.76 -2.88
CA HIS A 48 7.59 18.92 -2.33
C HIS A 48 8.75 18.44 -1.48
N GLU A 49 9.73 19.32 -1.28
CA GLU A 49 10.90 19.06 -0.43
C GLU A 49 11.61 17.78 -0.85
N VAL A 50 11.72 16.78 0.04
CA VAL A 50 12.38 15.50 -0.27
C VAL A 50 11.44 14.45 -0.80
N GLY A 51 10.16 14.78 -0.98
CA GLY A 51 9.19 13.86 -1.54
C GLY A 51 9.49 13.52 -2.99
N LEU A 52 9.14 12.30 -3.40
CA LEU A 52 9.32 11.86 -4.77
C LEU A 52 7.98 11.95 -5.51
N GLN A 53 8.02 12.46 -6.74
CA GLN A 53 6.83 12.56 -7.58
C GLN A 53 6.58 11.22 -8.25
N GLN A 54 6.14 10.26 -7.45
CA GLN A 54 5.93 8.89 -7.86
C GLN A 54 4.61 8.40 -7.25
N ARG A 55 4.09 7.30 -7.78
CA ARG A 55 2.86 6.65 -7.33
C ARG A 55 2.77 6.60 -5.80
N THR A 56 1.64 7.05 -5.25
CA THR A 56 1.41 7.07 -3.81
C THR A 56 0.01 6.55 -3.53
N LEU A 57 -0.08 5.50 -2.72
CA LEU A 57 -1.34 4.86 -2.39
C LEU A 57 -1.63 5.05 -0.91
N ILE A 58 -2.88 5.40 -0.61
CA ILE A 58 -3.36 5.54 0.76
C ILE A 58 -4.55 4.60 0.92
N VAL A 59 -4.48 3.73 1.92
CA VAL A 59 -5.54 2.77 2.23
C VAL A 59 -6.04 3.05 3.64
N GLU A 60 -7.35 3.10 3.82
CA GLU A 60 -7.98 3.31 5.12
C GLU A 60 -8.56 2.02 5.65
N PHE A 61 -8.31 1.74 6.91
CA PHE A 61 -8.91 0.62 7.66
C PHE A 61 -9.67 1.18 8.86
N ASP A 62 -10.59 0.38 9.40
CA ASP A 62 -11.43 0.83 10.51
C ASP A 62 -10.64 1.13 11.78
N SER A 63 -9.46 0.52 11.95
CA SER A 63 -8.59 0.80 13.07
C SER A 63 -7.13 0.55 12.71
N TYR A 64 -6.24 1.08 13.55
CA TYR A 64 -4.80 0.85 13.43
C TYR A 64 -4.48 -0.66 13.58
N ASP A 65 -5.11 -1.33 14.53
CA ASP A 65 -4.86 -2.76 14.75
C ASP A 65 -5.27 -3.60 13.54
N ILE A 66 -6.38 -3.25 12.89
CA ILE A 66 -6.80 -3.94 11.66
C ILE A 66 -5.79 -3.68 10.53
N ALA A 67 -5.31 -2.44 10.41
CA ALA A 67 -4.28 -2.10 9.40
C ALA A 67 -3.01 -2.92 9.61
N LEU A 68 -2.58 -3.11 10.85
CA LEU A 68 -1.42 -3.96 11.17
C LEU A 68 -1.71 -5.42 10.84
N ALA A 69 -2.88 -5.92 11.22
CA ALA A 69 -3.25 -7.32 10.96
C ALA A 69 -3.30 -7.61 9.46
N ALA A 70 -3.81 -6.68 8.66
CA ALA A 70 -3.85 -6.83 7.21
C ALA A 70 -2.45 -6.98 6.62
N HIS A 71 -1.50 -6.19 7.09
CA HIS A 71 -0.12 -6.26 6.61
C HIS A 71 0.55 -7.58 7.00
N GLN A 72 0.24 -8.10 8.17
CA GLN A 72 0.82 -9.35 8.69
C GLN A 72 0.12 -10.59 8.15
N SER A 73 -1.00 -10.44 7.42
CA SER A 73 -1.77 -11.57 6.94
C SER A 73 -1.00 -12.39 5.91
N GLU A 74 -1.30 -13.69 5.88
CA GLU A 74 -0.71 -14.62 4.92
C GLU A 74 -0.98 -14.18 3.48
N ALA A 75 -2.21 -13.75 3.22
CA ALA A 75 -2.61 -13.30 1.89
C ALA A 75 -1.78 -12.10 1.42
N TYR A 76 -1.52 -11.15 2.31
CA TYR A 76 -0.70 -9.99 1.92
C TYR A 76 0.77 -10.38 1.78
N GLN A 77 1.27 -11.30 2.59
CA GLN A 77 2.65 -11.79 2.45
C GLN A 77 2.87 -12.47 1.09
N GLU A 78 1.86 -13.17 0.57
CA GLU A 78 1.91 -13.72 -0.78
C GLU A 78 2.02 -12.61 -1.83
N ALA A 79 1.32 -11.50 -1.62
CA ALA A 79 1.43 -10.34 -2.50
C ALA A 79 2.87 -9.79 -2.50
N LEU A 80 3.49 -9.70 -1.33
CA LEU A 80 4.88 -9.22 -1.23
C LEU A 80 5.85 -10.15 -1.95
N GLN A 81 5.60 -11.46 -1.92
CA GLN A 81 6.42 -12.41 -2.67
C GLN A 81 6.30 -12.18 -4.18
N ALA A 82 5.09 -11.88 -4.66
CA ALA A 82 4.87 -11.57 -6.08
C ALA A 82 5.60 -10.28 -6.48
N LEU A 83 5.64 -9.29 -5.60
CA LEU A 83 6.36 -8.04 -5.86
C LEU A 83 7.87 -8.27 -5.93
N GLY A 84 8.40 -9.08 -5.01
CA GLY A 84 9.83 -9.34 -4.93
C GLY A 84 10.64 -8.06 -4.89
N SER A 85 11.62 -7.93 -5.78
CA SER A 85 12.47 -6.76 -5.90
C SER A 85 12.00 -5.80 -7.00
N GLY A 86 10.76 -5.94 -7.48
CA GLY A 86 10.24 -5.16 -8.61
C GLY A 86 9.99 -3.69 -8.31
N ALA A 87 9.99 -3.29 -7.04
CA ALA A 87 9.86 -1.90 -6.64
C ALA A 87 10.48 -1.68 -5.26
N GLU A 88 10.95 -0.44 -5.04
CA GLU A 88 11.28 0.05 -3.70
C GLU A 88 10.16 0.96 -3.25
N ARG A 89 9.69 0.76 -2.02
CA ARG A 89 8.57 1.53 -1.48
C ARG A 89 8.86 1.96 -0.05
N ASP A 90 8.39 3.16 0.29
CA ASP A 90 8.31 3.62 1.68
C ASP A 90 6.88 3.31 2.12
N CYS A 91 6.72 2.27 2.93
CA CYS A 91 5.41 1.81 3.39
C CYS A 91 5.28 2.10 4.88
N ARG A 92 4.27 2.89 5.24
CA ARG A 92 4.02 3.27 6.63
C ARG A 92 2.60 2.92 7.01
N ILE A 93 2.44 2.44 8.25
CA ILE A 93 1.13 2.21 8.84
C ILE A 93 1.00 3.20 9.98
N VAL A 94 -0.01 4.07 9.90
CA VAL A 94 -0.16 5.18 10.85
C VAL A 94 -1.58 5.22 11.38
N GLU A 95 -1.70 5.54 12.67
CA GLU A 95 -3.01 5.71 13.30
C GLU A 95 -3.57 7.09 12.95
N GLY A 96 -4.88 7.14 12.70
CA GLY A 96 -5.58 8.40 12.45
C GLY A 96 -5.67 9.27 13.67
N ALA A 97 -5.94 10.55 13.45
CA ALA A 97 -6.06 11.53 14.52
C ALA A 97 -7.30 11.33 15.38
#